data_ecc82a48f9ec26edeb1063ea1cb2712c
#
_entry.id   ecc82a48f9ec26edeb1063ea1cb2712c
#
_cell.length_a   1.000
_cell.length_b   1.000
_cell.length_c   1.000
_cell.angle_alpha   90.00
_cell.angle_beta   90.00
_cell.angle_gamma   90.00
#
_symmetry.space_group_name_H-M   'P 1'
#
loop_
_entity.id
_entity.type
_entity.pdbx_description
1 polymer ?
#
loop_
_entity_poly.entity_id
_entity_poly.type
_entity_poly.pdbx_seq_one_letter_code
_entity_poly.pdbx_strand_id
1 'polypeptide(L)'
;MLGNLQEYDLPVSVRFTGDPYKEKKAITISVNEKKTTVAAQYYVLPEPEMSAMSHLDTFKIHLKNYPGLQKKTDMLCVELKENDAFQLGDRNYRRIFIKINDNVAKPNWWDRNTERYYLGTYSDEKFRELMTAAKPDLSKVDEGLIRTWALKLKYHLEKRAESPEGPVTEKDGSLMTVPVKG
;
A
#
# COMPACT_ATOMS: atom_id res chain seq x y z
N MET A 1 -0.70 -0.14 -3.27
CA MET A 1 -1.37 -1.27 -2.58
C MET A 1 -1.23 -1.05 -1.09
N LEU A 2 -2.34 -0.82 -0.37
CA LEU A 2 -2.28 -0.55 1.07
C LEU A 2 -2.21 -1.84 1.89
N GLY A 3 -2.73 -2.95 1.37
CA GLY A 3 -2.78 -4.22 2.09
C GLY A 3 -3.48 -4.04 3.44
N ASN A 4 -2.92 -4.57 4.52
CA ASN A 4 -3.43 -4.36 5.88
C ASN A 4 -2.99 -3.03 6.52
N LEU A 5 -2.33 -2.14 5.77
CA LEU A 5 -1.96 -0.82 6.28
C LEU A 5 -3.19 0.05 6.41
N GLN A 6 -3.36 0.67 7.57
CA GLN A 6 -4.42 1.65 7.78
C GLN A 6 -4.10 2.98 7.08
N GLU A 7 -2.83 3.31 7.00
CA GLU A 7 -2.31 4.55 6.42
C GLU A 7 -1.01 4.28 5.67
N TYR A 8 -0.73 5.08 4.66
CA TYR A 8 0.49 4.96 3.86
C TYR A 8 0.96 6.31 3.34
N ASP A 9 2.24 6.61 3.54
CA ASP A 9 2.91 7.78 3.01
C ASP A 9 3.56 7.45 1.65
N LEU A 10 2.91 7.85 0.57
CA LEU A 10 3.40 7.63 -0.79
C LEU A 10 4.45 8.69 -1.15
N PRO A 11 5.72 8.31 -1.37
CA PRO A 11 6.73 9.24 -1.84
C PRO A 11 6.48 9.60 -3.32
N VAL A 12 6.50 10.90 -3.62
CA VAL A 12 6.37 11.44 -4.98
C VAL A 12 7.52 12.38 -5.23
N SER A 13 8.29 12.10 -6.29
CA SER A 13 9.42 12.94 -6.67
C SER A 13 8.97 14.01 -7.67
N VAL A 14 9.50 15.22 -7.50
CA VAL A 14 9.32 16.35 -8.40
C VAL A 14 10.68 16.83 -8.88
N ARG A 15 10.78 17.13 -10.17
CA ARG A 15 12.01 17.64 -10.78
C ARG A 15 11.81 19.06 -11.31
N PHE A 16 12.79 19.88 -11.08
CA PHE A 16 12.92 21.23 -11.61
C PHE A 16 14.00 21.30 -12.69
N THR A 17 13.77 22.08 -13.75
CA THR A 17 14.72 22.35 -14.82
C THR A 17 14.97 23.85 -14.88
N GLY A 18 16.21 24.26 -14.84
CA GLY A 18 16.67 25.65 -14.77
C GLY A 18 17.74 25.83 -13.70
N ASP A 19 18.17 27.05 -13.48
CA ASP A 19 19.15 27.34 -12.42
C ASP A 19 18.51 27.14 -11.03
N PRO A 20 19.16 26.40 -10.13
CA PRO A 20 18.57 26.11 -8.83
C PRO A 20 18.53 27.36 -7.96
N TYR A 21 17.44 27.50 -7.21
CA TYR A 21 17.28 28.61 -6.27
C TYR A 21 18.24 28.46 -5.08
N LYS A 22 18.75 29.61 -4.60
CA LYS A 22 19.59 29.63 -3.40
C LYS A 22 18.83 29.38 -2.10
N GLU A 23 17.52 29.52 -2.16
CA GLU A 23 16.61 29.32 -1.03
C GLU A 23 15.52 28.31 -1.41
N LYS A 24 14.88 27.73 -0.39
CA LYS A 24 13.72 26.88 -0.59
C LYS A 24 12.58 27.64 -1.30
N LYS A 25 11.90 26.96 -2.19
CA LYS A 25 10.74 27.52 -2.91
C LYS A 25 9.55 26.57 -2.81
N ALA A 26 8.40 27.11 -2.47
CA ALA A 26 7.15 26.36 -2.40
C ALA A 26 6.77 25.81 -3.77
N ILE A 27 6.32 24.57 -3.82
CA ILE A 27 5.77 23.90 -5.00
C ILE A 27 4.25 23.87 -4.83
N THR A 28 3.51 24.31 -5.84
CA THR A 28 2.05 24.30 -5.79
C THR A 28 1.52 23.02 -6.44
N ILE A 29 0.78 22.23 -5.68
CA ILE A 29 0.06 21.04 -6.14
C ILE A 29 -1.43 21.17 -5.87
N SER A 30 -2.25 20.51 -6.67
CA SER A 30 -3.69 20.44 -6.46
C SER A 30 -4.26 19.09 -6.91
N VAL A 31 -5.44 18.76 -6.42
CA VAL A 31 -6.20 17.61 -6.90
C VAL A 31 -6.99 17.99 -8.15
N ASN A 32 -6.93 17.14 -9.16
CA ASN A 32 -7.84 17.24 -10.31
C ASN A 32 -9.13 16.48 -9.97
N GLU A 33 -10.16 17.19 -9.53
CA GLU A 33 -11.43 16.61 -9.10
C GLU A 33 -12.14 15.81 -10.19
N LYS A 34 -12.03 16.24 -11.47
CA LYS A 34 -12.65 15.52 -12.60
C LYS A 34 -12.02 14.15 -12.87
N LYS A 35 -10.80 13.91 -12.39
CA LYS A 35 -10.04 12.68 -12.60
C LYS A 35 -9.78 11.91 -11.31
N THR A 36 -10.35 12.39 -10.20
CA THR A 36 -10.22 11.78 -8.87
C THR A 36 -11.54 11.16 -8.48
N THR A 37 -11.50 9.91 -8.01
CA THR A 37 -12.68 9.18 -7.52
C THR A 37 -12.62 8.94 -6.02
N VAL A 38 -11.43 9.04 -5.41
CA VAL A 38 -11.25 8.92 -3.97
C VAL A 38 -11.79 10.16 -3.25
N ALA A 39 -12.54 9.98 -2.16
CA ALA A 39 -13.07 11.09 -1.38
C ALA A 39 -11.96 11.82 -0.60
N ALA A 40 -12.09 13.14 -0.45
CA ALA A 40 -11.06 14.01 0.11
C ALA A 40 -10.60 13.63 1.54
N GLN A 41 -11.46 13.00 2.32
CA GLN A 41 -11.16 12.55 3.69
C GLN A 41 -10.12 11.41 3.76
N TYR A 42 -9.82 10.74 2.63
CA TYR A 42 -8.93 9.57 2.57
C TYR A 42 -7.54 9.87 2.04
N TYR A 43 -7.22 11.13 1.81
CA TYR A 43 -5.86 11.57 1.49
C TYR A 43 -5.57 12.94 2.09
N VAL A 44 -4.27 13.22 2.29
CA VAL A 44 -3.79 14.55 2.66
C VAL A 44 -2.65 14.91 1.72
N LEU A 45 -2.77 16.05 1.04
CA LEU A 45 -1.68 16.62 0.27
C LEU A 45 -0.78 17.43 1.19
N PRO A 46 0.55 17.30 1.07
CA PRO A 46 1.50 18.17 1.77
C PRO A 46 1.56 19.56 1.10
N GLU A 47 2.24 20.48 1.75
CA GLU A 47 2.76 21.71 1.16
C GLU A 47 4.22 21.48 0.75
N PRO A 48 4.50 20.98 -0.46
CA PRO A 48 5.85 20.59 -0.83
C PRO A 48 6.73 21.81 -1.14
N GLU A 49 8.01 21.65 -0.86
CA GLU A 49 9.04 22.64 -1.17
C GLU A 49 10.16 22.02 -2.02
N MET A 50 10.74 22.80 -2.92
CA MET A 50 12.01 22.48 -3.54
C MET A 50 13.14 22.97 -2.63
N SER A 51 14.03 22.08 -2.28
CA SER A 51 15.20 22.40 -1.44
C SER A 51 16.15 23.36 -2.16
N ALA A 52 16.85 24.19 -1.39
CA ALA A 52 17.86 25.08 -1.92
C ALA A 52 18.93 24.30 -2.71
N MET A 53 19.37 24.84 -3.84
CA MET A 53 20.39 24.26 -4.72
C MET A 53 20.06 22.86 -5.23
N SER A 54 18.77 22.48 -5.25
CA SER A 54 18.29 21.18 -5.72
C SER A 54 17.49 21.27 -7.01
N HIS A 55 17.59 20.23 -7.84
CA HIS A 55 16.78 20.00 -9.03
C HIS A 55 15.76 18.86 -8.85
N LEU A 56 15.85 18.14 -7.73
CA LEU A 56 14.99 17.01 -7.43
C LEU A 56 14.62 17.02 -5.96
N ASP A 57 13.35 16.91 -5.67
CA ASP A 57 12.87 16.74 -4.31
C ASP A 57 11.80 15.68 -4.24
N THR A 58 11.50 15.22 -3.04
CA THR A 58 10.50 14.18 -2.80
C THR A 58 9.61 14.59 -1.63
N PHE A 59 8.31 14.61 -1.87
CA PHE A 59 7.31 14.82 -0.84
C PHE A 59 6.44 13.59 -0.66
N LYS A 60 5.66 13.52 0.42
CA LYS A 60 4.82 12.38 0.73
C LYS A 60 3.35 12.77 0.66
N ILE A 61 2.57 12.01 -0.09
CA ILE A 61 1.11 12.10 -0.07
C ILE A 61 0.61 11.06 0.94
N HIS A 62 -0.09 11.52 1.97
CA HIS A 62 -0.66 10.64 2.97
C HIS A 62 -1.98 10.05 2.48
N LEU A 63 -2.08 8.72 2.48
CA LEU A 63 -3.24 7.95 2.04
C LEU A 63 -3.80 7.14 3.21
N LYS A 64 -5.13 7.12 3.34
CA LYS A 64 -5.85 6.34 4.35
C LYS A 64 -6.60 5.19 3.71
N ASN A 65 -6.56 4.03 4.35
CA ASN A 65 -7.39 2.91 3.97
C ASN A 65 -8.84 3.14 4.42
N TYR A 66 -9.80 2.58 3.70
CA TYR A 66 -11.22 2.71 4.03
C TYR A 66 -12.04 1.51 3.54
N PRO A 67 -13.21 1.26 4.17
CA PRO A 67 -14.08 0.17 3.76
C PRO A 67 -14.49 0.28 2.29
N GLY A 68 -14.37 -0.82 1.57
CA GLY A 68 -14.74 -0.90 0.15
C GLY A 68 -13.57 -0.86 -0.83
N LEU A 69 -12.36 -0.42 -0.45
CA LEU A 69 -11.16 -0.52 -1.30
C LEU A 69 -10.80 -1.96 -1.68
N GLN A 70 -11.28 -2.93 -0.93
CA GLN A 70 -11.15 -4.35 -1.25
C GLN A 70 -11.96 -4.78 -2.50
N LYS A 71 -13.00 -4.00 -2.85
CA LYS A 71 -13.92 -4.32 -3.95
C LYS A 71 -13.79 -3.39 -5.14
N LYS A 72 -13.03 -2.29 -5.00
CA LYS A 72 -12.85 -1.29 -6.05
C LYS A 72 -11.46 -0.71 -6.04
N THR A 73 -11.08 -0.11 -7.15
CA THR A 73 -9.90 0.72 -7.27
C THR A 73 -10.35 2.17 -7.41
N ASP A 74 -9.91 3.03 -6.52
CA ASP A 74 -10.10 4.46 -6.66
C ASP A 74 -8.84 5.13 -7.24
N MET A 75 -9.03 6.32 -7.78
CA MET A 75 -7.99 7.11 -8.44
C MET A 75 -7.83 8.45 -7.74
N LEU A 76 -6.60 8.83 -7.45
CA LEU A 76 -6.22 10.19 -7.07
C LEU A 76 -5.33 10.77 -8.17
N CYS A 77 -5.75 11.90 -8.73
CA CYS A 77 -4.96 12.64 -9.71
C CYS A 77 -4.46 13.93 -9.08
N VAL A 78 -3.15 14.03 -8.89
CA VAL A 78 -2.48 15.22 -8.37
C VAL A 78 -1.77 15.93 -9.52
N GLU A 79 -1.93 17.25 -9.61
CA GLU A 79 -1.36 18.10 -10.66
C GLU A 79 -0.47 19.17 -10.05
N LEU A 80 0.63 19.47 -10.74
CA LEU A 80 1.43 20.67 -10.51
C LEU A 80 0.66 21.91 -11.00
N LYS A 81 0.79 22.99 -10.28
CA LYS A 81 0.30 24.33 -10.66
C LYS A 81 1.46 25.31 -10.75
N GLU A 82 1.32 26.27 -11.63
CA GLU A 82 2.25 27.40 -11.71
C GLU A 82 2.15 28.27 -10.47
N ASN A 83 3.26 28.85 -10.09
CA ASN A 83 3.34 29.90 -9.07
C ASN A 83 4.46 30.88 -9.42
N ASP A 84 4.74 31.83 -8.54
CA ASP A 84 5.76 32.87 -8.78
C ASP A 84 7.17 32.32 -8.99
N ALA A 85 7.46 31.11 -8.45
CA ALA A 85 8.79 30.48 -8.56
C ALA A 85 8.89 29.49 -9.72
N PHE A 86 7.78 28.82 -10.08
CA PHE A 86 7.83 27.70 -11.03
C PHE A 86 6.75 27.80 -12.11
N GLN A 87 7.17 27.62 -13.35
CA GLN A 87 6.30 27.39 -14.49
C GLN A 87 6.15 25.90 -14.77
N LEU A 88 5.05 25.52 -15.43
CA LEU A 88 4.81 24.13 -15.80
C LEU A 88 5.70 23.69 -16.96
N GLY A 89 6.43 22.60 -16.75
CA GLY A 89 7.25 21.94 -17.75
C GLY A 89 6.45 21.14 -18.79
N ASP A 90 6.97 19.99 -19.23
CA ASP A 90 6.33 19.12 -20.19
C ASP A 90 4.97 18.61 -19.71
N ARG A 91 3.98 18.61 -20.61
CA ARG A 91 2.59 18.19 -20.33
C ARG A 91 2.48 16.77 -19.78
N ASN A 92 3.39 15.88 -20.14
CA ASN A 92 3.38 14.49 -19.73
C ASN A 92 3.77 14.31 -18.25
N TYR A 93 4.48 15.27 -17.67
CA TYR A 93 5.01 15.20 -16.30
C TYR A 93 4.33 16.16 -15.32
N ARG A 94 3.24 16.82 -15.73
CA ARG A 94 2.51 17.79 -14.89
C ARG A 94 1.57 17.14 -13.88
N ARG A 95 1.33 15.83 -14.00
CA ARG A 95 0.37 15.12 -13.16
C ARG A 95 0.79 13.69 -12.87
N ILE A 96 0.35 13.20 -11.73
CA ILE A 96 0.48 11.80 -11.35
C ILE A 96 -0.91 11.20 -11.11
N PHE A 97 -1.11 9.97 -11.56
CA PHE A 97 -2.28 9.15 -11.30
C PHE A 97 -1.92 8.07 -10.28
N ILE A 98 -2.55 8.11 -9.14
CA ILE A 98 -2.32 7.18 -8.04
C ILE A 98 -3.54 6.25 -7.97
N LYS A 99 -3.35 4.97 -8.28
CA LYS A 99 -4.37 3.94 -8.11
C LYS A 99 -4.34 3.45 -6.68
N ILE A 100 -5.46 3.59 -5.99
CA ILE A 100 -5.63 3.22 -4.60
C ILE A 100 -6.58 2.04 -4.53
N ASN A 101 -6.11 0.90 -4.06
CA ASN A 101 -6.91 -0.27 -3.78
C ASN A 101 -6.31 -1.03 -2.59
N ASP A 102 -7.13 -1.85 -1.97
CA ASP A 102 -6.74 -2.78 -0.91
C ASP A 102 -6.77 -4.23 -1.43
N ASN A 103 -6.56 -4.40 -2.74
CA ASN A 103 -6.41 -5.73 -3.32
C ASN A 103 -5.04 -6.27 -2.95
N VAL A 104 -5.03 -7.35 -2.22
CA VAL A 104 -3.83 -8.09 -1.90
C VAL A 104 -3.53 -8.98 -3.11
N ALA A 105 -2.58 -8.60 -3.94
CA ALA A 105 -2.14 -9.50 -5.02
C ALA A 105 -1.36 -10.67 -4.39
N LYS A 106 -1.65 -11.89 -4.85
CA LYS A 106 -0.88 -13.08 -4.46
C LYS A 106 0.60 -12.80 -4.65
N PRO A 107 1.41 -12.83 -3.59
CA PRO A 107 2.85 -12.62 -3.72
C PRO A 107 3.51 -13.74 -4.51
N ASN A 108 4.58 -13.44 -5.26
CA ASN A 108 5.30 -14.45 -6.04
C ASN A 108 5.85 -15.60 -5.20
N TRP A 109 6.23 -15.33 -3.93
CA TRP A 109 6.72 -16.35 -3.02
C TRP A 109 5.62 -17.28 -2.48
N TRP A 110 4.34 -16.92 -2.62
CA TRP A 110 3.24 -17.84 -2.30
C TRP A 110 2.99 -18.74 -3.50
N ASP A 111 3.98 -19.52 -3.81
CA ASP A 111 4.03 -20.44 -4.94
C ASP A 111 3.37 -21.79 -4.63
N ARG A 112 3.49 -22.72 -5.56
CA ARG A 112 2.93 -24.08 -5.43
C ARG A 112 3.50 -24.86 -4.24
N ASN A 113 4.78 -24.65 -3.89
CA ASN A 113 5.39 -25.29 -2.74
C ASN A 113 4.86 -24.71 -1.43
N THR A 114 4.76 -23.39 -1.36
CA THR A 114 4.16 -22.68 -0.23
C THR A 114 2.71 -23.10 -0.02
N GLU A 115 1.93 -23.23 -1.07
CA GLU A 115 0.55 -23.74 -0.98
C GLU A 115 0.50 -25.19 -0.48
N ARG A 116 1.33 -26.05 -1.03
CA ARG A 116 1.27 -27.49 -0.74
C ARG A 116 1.74 -27.83 0.67
N TYR A 117 2.79 -27.18 1.16
CA TYR A 117 3.50 -27.62 2.35
C TYR A 117 3.36 -26.69 3.56
N TYR A 118 2.99 -25.41 3.35
CA TYR A 118 3.03 -24.40 4.42
C TYR A 118 1.71 -23.72 4.67
N LEU A 119 1.23 -22.92 3.72
CA LEU A 119 0.11 -22.00 3.94
C LEU A 119 -1.23 -22.45 3.33
N GLY A 120 -1.22 -23.46 2.46
CA GLY A 120 -2.41 -23.86 1.70
C GLY A 120 -2.72 -22.90 0.54
N THR A 121 -3.84 -23.13 -0.12
CA THR A 121 -4.31 -22.28 -1.21
C THR A 121 -4.39 -20.83 -0.78
N TYR A 122 -3.88 -19.94 -1.63
CA TYR A 122 -3.91 -18.51 -1.38
C TYR A 122 -5.35 -17.99 -1.37
N SER A 123 -5.66 -17.14 -0.39
CA SER A 123 -6.81 -16.24 -0.39
C SER A 123 -6.40 -14.90 0.21
N ASP A 124 -7.11 -13.84 -0.14
CA ASP A 124 -6.85 -12.52 0.43
C ASP A 124 -7.09 -12.52 1.94
N GLU A 125 -8.11 -13.24 2.39
CA GLU A 125 -8.45 -13.42 3.80
C GLU A 125 -7.30 -14.10 4.55
N LYS A 126 -6.78 -15.20 4.02
CA LYS A 126 -5.66 -15.93 4.62
C LYS A 126 -4.38 -15.10 4.66
N PHE A 127 -4.11 -14.33 3.63
CA PHE A 127 -2.97 -13.43 3.64
C PHE A 127 -3.12 -12.34 4.72
N ARG A 128 -4.31 -11.79 4.94
CA ARG A 128 -4.58 -10.81 6.01
C ARG A 128 -4.39 -11.41 7.39
N GLU A 129 -4.91 -12.61 7.60
CA GLU A 129 -4.68 -13.35 8.86
C GLU A 129 -3.18 -13.64 9.09
N LEU A 130 -2.44 -14.00 8.03
CA LEU A 130 -1.00 -14.19 8.09
C LEU A 130 -0.28 -12.89 8.50
N MET A 131 -0.64 -11.76 7.90
CA MET A 131 -0.05 -10.45 8.25
C MET A 131 -0.32 -10.09 9.71
N THR A 132 -1.52 -10.41 10.23
CA THR A 132 -1.91 -10.17 11.61
C THR A 132 -1.15 -11.08 12.59
N ALA A 133 -1.12 -12.37 12.30
CA ALA A 133 -0.55 -13.40 13.18
C ALA A 133 0.99 -13.40 13.21
N ALA A 134 1.61 -13.27 12.05
CA ALA A 134 3.06 -13.42 11.90
C ALA A 134 3.82 -12.10 11.82
N LYS A 135 3.18 -11.01 11.38
CA LYS A 135 3.80 -9.71 11.08
C LYS A 135 5.09 -9.87 10.27
N PRO A 136 5.03 -10.54 9.11
CA PRO A 136 6.22 -10.94 8.36
C PRO A 136 6.95 -9.73 7.79
N ASP A 137 8.28 -9.78 7.82
CA ASP A 137 9.11 -8.87 7.03
C ASP A 137 9.18 -9.39 5.60
N LEU A 138 8.39 -8.80 4.70
CA LEU A 138 8.30 -9.21 3.30
C LEU A 138 9.51 -8.77 2.45
N SER A 139 10.46 -8.02 3.01
CA SER A 139 11.71 -7.66 2.32
C SER A 139 12.69 -8.83 2.24
N LYS A 140 12.54 -9.81 3.12
CA LYS A 140 13.36 -11.01 3.19
C LYS A 140 12.43 -12.22 3.27
N VAL A 141 12.36 -12.98 2.19
CA VAL A 141 11.49 -14.16 2.13
C VAL A 141 12.33 -15.38 1.76
N ASP A 142 12.36 -16.36 2.65
CA ASP A 142 12.92 -17.67 2.43
C ASP A 142 12.00 -18.78 2.97
N GLU A 143 12.31 -20.04 2.66
CA GLU A 143 11.48 -21.17 3.03
C GLU A 143 11.37 -21.36 4.56
N GLY A 144 12.43 -21.10 5.30
CA GLY A 144 12.44 -21.19 6.76
C GLY A 144 11.54 -20.14 7.40
N LEU A 145 11.54 -18.92 6.87
CA LEU A 145 10.66 -17.84 7.30
C LEU A 145 9.20 -18.17 6.95
N ILE A 146 8.92 -18.66 5.73
CA ILE A 146 7.57 -19.07 5.32
C ILE A 146 7.03 -20.15 6.28
N ARG A 147 7.84 -21.17 6.61
CA ARG A 147 7.46 -22.21 7.60
C ARG A 147 7.15 -21.60 8.96
N THR A 148 7.98 -20.69 9.42
CA THR A 148 7.78 -20.01 10.72
C THR A 148 6.49 -19.19 10.72
N TRP A 149 6.19 -18.47 9.65
CA TRP A 149 4.95 -17.71 9.51
C TRP A 149 3.72 -18.61 9.44
N ALA A 150 3.82 -19.72 8.74
CA ALA A 150 2.75 -20.71 8.66
C ALA A 150 2.42 -21.33 10.01
N LEU A 151 3.42 -21.63 10.82
CA LEU A 151 3.22 -22.11 12.19
C LEU A 151 2.54 -21.06 13.08
N LYS A 152 2.98 -19.79 13.00
CA LYS A 152 2.33 -18.68 13.71
C LYS A 152 0.88 -18.53 13.31
N LEU A 153 0.59 -18.60 12.00
CA LEU A 153 -0.79 -18.55 11.51
C LEU A 153 -1.61 -19.74 12.03
N LYS A 154 -1.07 -20.95 11.98
CA LYS A 154 -1.75 -22.14 12.52
C LYS A 154 -2.17 -21.95 13.97
N TYR A 155 -1.24 -21.57 14.85
CA TYR A 155 -1.54 -21.33 16.27
C TYR A 155 -2.52 -20.17 16.47
N HIS A 156 -2.43 -19.15 15.65
CA HIS A 156 -3.39 -18.06 15.67
C HIS A 156 -4.81 -18.53 15.33
N LEU A 157 -4.97 -19.35 14.28
CA LEU A 157 -6.27 -19.92 13.89
C LEU A 157 -6.84 -20.86 14.97
N GLU A 158 -6.00 -21.71 15.57
CA GLU A 158 -6.39 -22.59 16.68
C GLU A 158 -6.89 -21.76 17.88
N LYS A 159 -6.13 -20.76 18.30
CA LYS A 159 -6.52 -19.86 19.39
C LYS A 159 -7.82 -19.09 19.11
N ARG A 160 -8.01 -18.65 17.85
CA ARG A 160 -9.25 -17.96 17.44
C ARG A 160 -10.47 -18.90 17.51
N ALA A 161 -10.31 -20.17 17.13
CA ALA A 161 -11.39 -21.14 17.20
C ALA A 161 -11.90 -21.38 18.63
N GLU A 162 -11.04 -21.25 19.63
CA GLU A 162 -11.37 -21.37 21.06
C GLU A 162 -11.86 -20.06 21.68
N SER A 163 -11.81 -18.94 20.95
CA SER A 163 -12.22 -17.62 21.44
C SER A 163 -13.71 -17.35 21.22
N PRO A 164 -14.33 -16.38 21.92
CA PRO A 164 -15.71 -15.98 21.68
C PRO A 164 -16.00 -15.49 20.27
N GLU A 165 -14.97 -15.08 19.52
CA GLU A 165 -15.09 -14.63 18.13
C GLU A 165 -15.24 -15.79 17.15
N GLY A 166 -14.95 -17.03 17.59
CA GLY A 166 -15.07 -18.23 16.79
C GLY A 166 -13.98 -18.42 15.75
N PRO A 167 -14.06 -19.53 14.97
CA PRO A 167 -13.04 -19.88 14.00
C PRO A 167 -13.02 -18.89 12.81
N VAL A 168 -11.83 -18.71 12.24
CA VAL A 168 -11.66 -17.92 11.03
C VAL A 168 -12.09 -18.73 9.81
N THR A 169 -12.82 -18.10 8.90
CA THR A 169 -13.31 -18.72 7.68
C THR A 169 -12.77 -18.03 6.44
N GLU A 170 -12.71 -18.78 5.35
CA GLU A 170 -12.49 -18.25 4.01
C GLU A 170 -13.76 -17.51 3.51
N LYS A 171 -13.66 -16.84 2.40
CA LYS A 171 -14.77 -16.06 1.80
C LYS A 171 -16.01 -16.90 1.47
N ASP A 172 -15.80 -18.19 1.18
CA ASP A 172 -16.88 -19.15 0.88
C ASP A 172 -17.51 -19.78 2.15
N GLY A 173 -17.05 -19.38 3.34
CA GLY A 173 -17.52 -19.89 4.63
C GLY A 173 -16.81 -21.16 5.08
N SER A 174 -15.91 -21.74 4.31
CA SER A 174 -15.10 -22.88 4.74
C SER A 174 -14.10 -22.47 5.83
N LEU A 175 -13.73 -23.41 6.71
CA LEU A 175 -12.72 -23.15 7.74
C LEU A 175 -11.36 -22.86 7.12
N MET A 176 -10.72 -21.79 7.60
CA MET A 176 -9.37 -21.47 7.18
C MET A 176 -8.37 -22.45 7.83
N THR A 177 -7.58 -23.11 7.00
CA THR A 177 -6.60 -24.09 7.44
C THR A 177 -5.25 -23.87 6.79
N VAL A 178 -4.18 -24.37 7.43
CA VAL A 178 -2.82 -24.38 6.91
C VAL A 178 -2.22 -25.79 7.01
N PRO A 179 -1.56 -26.31 5.98
CA PRO A 179 -1.07 -27.70 5.94
C PRO A 179 0.22 -27.93 6.73
N VAL A 180 0.86 -26.88 7.23
CA VAL A 180 2.15 -26.99 7.92
C VAL A 180 2.07 -27.94 9.10
N LYS A 181 3.03 -28.89 9.16
CA LYS A 181 3.19 -29.79 10.29
C LYS A 181 4.13 -29.14 11.31
N GLY A 182 3.69 -29.13 12.58
CA GLY A 182 4.45 -28.65 13.72
C GLY A 182 5.52 -29.64 14.11
#